data_78386fc5f941fde6a3067c9b0ba0a653
#
_entry.id   78386fc5f941fde6a3067c9b0ba0a653
#
_cell.length_a   1.000
_cell.length_b   1.000
_cell.length_c   1.000
_cell.angle_alpha   90.00
_cell.angle_beta   90.00
_cell.angle_gamma   90.00
#
_symmetry.space_group_name_H-M   'P 1'
#
loop_
_entity.id
_entity.type
_entity.pdbx_description
1 polymer ?
#
loop_
_entity_poly.entity_id
_entity_poly.type
_entity_poly.pdbx_seq_one_letter_code
_entity_poly.pdbx_strand_id
1 'polypeptide(L)'
;VGSEMCIRDSSCSASCERVVEMLLHRLPLMTFRRMRLSFAMALPPRETDAALTVETRQLRRDVVTMLQAREVPLASRMMGIRAALVLEESGHQTSESRWAAFRAAAKVAIPPADWALRANILRTLMEELLADTISMGGIAAEILPLLRGEQAGAVLQQAAGTFQADTPDWMIGTEQLMVNHVFYEGFPYGTHQERPATAAVSLCAEYAVLRGTAVLYHQLHTDETALVDAIAALFRVMEHSAFGWNAAVVLEREGEAGEDVIGQIVGI
;
A
#
# COMPACT_ATOMS: atom_id res chain seq x y z
N VAL A 1 -6.00 1.98 -28.11
CA VAL A 1 -5.86 2.97 -27.02
C VAL A 1 -5.82 2.27 -25.66
N GLY A 2 -6.46 1.10 -25.48
CA GLY A 2 -6.47 0.36 -24.20
C GLY A 2 -5.21 -0.47 -23.89
N SER A 3 -4.45 -0.89 -24.90
CA SER A 3 -3.31 -1.81 -24.70
C SER A 3 -2.03 -1.14 -24.20
N GLU A 4 -1.80 0.13 -24.51
CA GLU A 4 -0.59 0.83 -24.07
C GLU A 4 -0.65 1.26 -22.60
N MET A 5 -1.85 1.58 -22.10
CA MET A 5 -2.03 1.88 -20.67
C MET A 5 -1.78 0.65 -19.79
N CYS A 6 -2.23 -0.52 -20.22
CA CYS A 6 -2.03 -1.76 -19.48
C CYS A 6 -0.56 -2.22 -19.39
N ILE A 7 0.32 -1.81 -20.31
CA ILE A 7 1.75 -2.20 -20.29
C ILE A 7 2.56 -1.37 -19.28
N ARG A 8 2.04 -0.19 -18.88
CA ARG A 8 2.73 0.74 -17.99
C ARG A 8 2.27 0.67 -16.53
N ASP A 9 1.31 -0.16 -16.25
CA ASP A 9 0.49 -0.16 -15.07
C ASP A 9 0.70 -1.47 -14.30
N SER A 10 1.05 -1.40 -13.03
CA SER A 10 1.17 -2.58 -12.17
C SER A 10 -0.17 -3.25 -11.90
N SER A 11 -1.28 -2.52 -12.14
CA SER A 11 -2.64 -3.04 -12.10
C SER A 11 -3.04 -3.79 -13.38
N CYS A 12 -2.20 -3.78 -14.42
CA CYS A 12 -2.44 -4.67 -15.55
C CYS A 12 -2.54 -6.10 -15.00
N SER A 13 -3.66 -6.76 -15.26
CA SER A 13 -3.94 -8.10 -14.78
C SER A 13 -2.74 -9.04 -14.96
N ALA A 14 -2.09 -8.99 -16.12
CA ALA A 14 -0.90 -9.79 -16.41
C ALA A 14 0.31 -9.48 -15.51
N SER A 15 0.48 -8.23 -15.06
CA SER A 15 1.58 -7.86 -14.15
C SER A 15 1.25 -8.21 -12.72
N CYS A 16 0.00 -7.95 -12.30
CA CYS A 16 -0.49 -8.27 -10.98
C CYS A 16 -0.61 -9.79 -10.80
N GLU A 17 -1.22 -10.50 -11.74
CA GLU A 17 -1.28 -11.97 -11.78
C GLU A 17 0.12 -12.57 -11.71
N ARG A 18 1.07 -12.06 -12.47
CA ARG A 18 2.44 -12.56 -12.46
C ARG A 18 3.17 -12.28 -11.16
N VAL A 19 2.94 -11.13 -10.52
CA VAL A 19 3.49 -10.83 -9.19
C VAL A 19 2.89 -11.78 -8.16
N VAL A 20 1.58 -11.98 -8.18
CA VAL A 20 0.90 -12.86 -7.25
C VAL A 20 1.22 -14.33 -7.55
N GLU A 21 1.28 -14.77 -8.82
CA GLU A 21 1.81 -16.08 -9.20
C GLU A 21 3.23 -16.32 -8.68
N MET A 22 4.11 -15.32 -8.82
CA MET A 22 5.47 -15.41 -8.29
C MET A 22 5.50 -15.56 -6.77
N LEU A 23 4.55 -14.95 -6.08
CA LEU A 23 4.37 -15.08 -4.64
C LEU A 23 3.86 -16.46 -4.24
N LEU A 24 2.84 -16.93 -4.91
CA LEU A 24 2.24 -18.25 -4.69
C LEU A 24 3.24 -19.38 -4.95
N HIS A 25 4.05 -19.24 -5.99
CA HIS A 25 5.10 -20.21 -6.35
C HIS A 25 6.41 -20.02 -5.60
N ARG A 26 6.46 -19.16 -4.58
CA ARG A 26 7.63 -18.93 -3.73
C ARG A 26 8.92 -18.67 -4.51
N LEU A 27 8.82 -17.96 -5.63
CA LEU A 27 10.00 -17.65 -6.44
C LEU A 27 10.99 -16.81 -5.65
N PRO A 28 12.31 -17.02 -5.82
CA PRO A 28 13.32 -16.31 -5.06
C PRO A 28 13.18 -14.81 -5.21
N LEU A 29 13.05 -14.11 -4.10
CA LEU A 29 12.96 -12.65 -4.01
C LEU A 29 14.04 -11.90 -4.78
N MET A 30 15.24 -12.48 -4.85
CA MET A 30 16.36 -11.93 -5.62
C MET A 30 16.06 -11.85 -7.11
N THR A 31 15.31 -12.81 -7.65
CA THR A 31 14.92 -12.83 -9.06
C THR A 31 13.89 -11.73 -9.33
N PHE A 32 12.91 -11.55 -8.47
CA PHE A 32 11.93 -10.47 -8.60
C PHE A 32 12.60 -9.08 -8.51
N ARG A 33 13.48 -8.88 -7.54
CA ARG A 33 14.22 -7.62 -7.38
C ARG A 33 15.05 -7.28 -8.63
N ARG A 34 15.72 -8.28 -9.21
CA ARG A 34 16.50 -8.10 -10.46
C ARG A 34 15.59 -7.81 -11.65
N MET A 35 14.51 -8.57 -11.82
CA MET A 35 13.56 -8.35 -12.91
C MET A 35 12.96 -6.95 -12.85
N ARG A 36 12.59 -6.49 -11.68
CA ARG A 36 11.99 -5.17 -11.50
C ARG A 36 12.97 -4.04 -11.82
N LEU A 37 14.21 -4.12 -11.35
CA LEU A 37 15.24 -3.15 -11.69
C LEU A 37 15.53 -3.12 -13.19
N SER A 38 15.58 -4.28 -13.82
CA SER A 38 15.78 -4.40 -15.26
C SER A 38 14.58 -3.87 -16.05
N PHE A 39 13.37 -4.16 -15.61
CA PHE A 39 12.14 -3.67 -16.23
C PHE A 39 12.00 -2.14 -16.09
N ALA A 40 12.26 -1.61 -14.92
CA ALA A 40 12.25 -0.18 -14.66
C ALA A 40 13.29 0.59 -15.49
N MET A 41 14.43 -0.03 -15.81
CA MET A 41 15.44 0.55 -16.71
C MET A 41 15.05 0.46 -18.19
N ALA A 42 14.21 -0.50 -18.57
CA ALA A 42 13.79 -0.72 -19.95
C ALA A 42 12.58 0.13 -20.39
N LEU A 43 11.81 0.65 -19.42
CA LEU A 43 10.68 1.53 -19.74
C LEU A 43 11.16 2.96 -19.99
N PRO A 44 10.68 3.63 -21.03
CA PRO A 44 10.93 5.05 -21.19
C PRO A 44 10.34 5.78 -19.98
N PRO A 45 11.05 6.79 -19.44
CA PRO A 45 10.52 7.59 -18.36
C PRO A 45 9.16 8.20 -18.80
N ARG A 46 8.19 8.22 -17.90
CA ARG A 46 6.96 9.01 -18.13
C ARG A 46 7.36 10.46 -18.39
N GLU A 47 6.58 11.20 -19.17
CA GLU A 47 6.81 12.64 -19.38
C GLU A 47 6.94 13.38 -18.03
N THR A 48 6.21 12.93 -17.02
CA THR A 48 6.32 13.40 -15.62
C THR A 48 7.69 13.10 -15.01
N ASP A 49 8.35 12.02 -15.38
CA ASP A 49 9.68 11.66 -14.83
C ASP A 49 10.81 12.55 -15.39
N ALA A 50 10.64 13.08 -16.58
CA ALA A 50 11.59 14.03 -17.17
C ALA A 50 11.60 15.40 -16.43
N ALA A 51 10.48 15.74 -15.78
CA ALA A 51 10.33 16.95 -14.98
C ALA A 51 10.79 16.79 -13.53
N LEU A 52 11.07 15.55 -13.06
CA LEU A 52 11.49 15.31 -11.69
C LEU A 52 12.93 15.76 -11.44
N THR A 53 13.12 16.53 -10.39
CA THR A 53 14.45 16.96 -9.94
C THR A 53 15.29 15.75 -9.48
N VAL A 54 16.60 15.96 -9.36
CA VAL A 54 17.52 14.93 -8.81
C VAL A 54 17.11 14.56 -7.39
N GLU A 55 16.68 15.56 -6.60
CA GLU A 55 16.23 15.42 -5.21
C GLU A 55 14.99 14.55 -5.11
N THR A 56 13.98 14.80 -5.96
CA THR A 56 12.75 14.00 -5.99
C THR A 56 13.02 12.55 -6.37
N ARG A 57 13.92 12.33 -7.34
CA ARG A 57 14.33 10.98 -7.70
C ARG A 57 15.06 10.26 -6.55
N GLN A 58 15.87 11.02 -5.79
CA GLN A 58 16.55 10.45 -4.62
C GLN A 58 15.55 10.12 -3.50
N LEU A 59 14.59 11.01 -3.23
CA LEU A 59 13.53 10.77 -2.24
C LEU A 59 12.75 9.49 -2.57
N ARG A 60 12.34 9.31 -3.83
CA ARG A 60 11.65 8.08 -4.27
C ARG A 60 12.52 6.83 -4.08
N ARG A 61 13.82 6.91 -4.40
CA ARG A 61 14.77 5.80 -4.15
C ARG A 61 14.87 5.47 -2.67
N ASP A 62 14.95 6.48 -1.82
CA ASP A 62 15.00 6.30 -0.38
C ASP A 62 13.74 5.57 0.12
N VAL A 63 12.54 6.01 -0.28
CA VAL A 63 11.27 5.35 0.07
C VAL A 63 11.22 3.89 -0.40
N VAL A 64 11.60 3.62 -1.66
CA VAL A 64 11.68 2.25 -2.18
C VAL A 64 12.65 1.39 -1.36
N THR A 65 13.81 1.94 -0.98
CA THR A 65 14.79 1.20 -0.19
C THR A 65 14.31 1.00 1.24
N MET A 66 13.61 1.98 1.83
CA MET A 66 12.98 1.86 3.15
C MET A 66 11.87 0.79 3.17
N LEU A 67 11.04 0.72 2.12
CA LEU A 67 10.06 -0.36 1.95
C LEU A 67 10.74 -1.74 1.91
N GLN A 68 11.98 -1.84 1.45
CA GLN A 68 12.75 -3.07 1.32
C GLN A 68 13.70 -3.36 2.50
N ALA A 69 13.65 -2.56 3.57
CA ALA A 69 14.45 -2.75 4.78
C ALA A 69 13.88 -3.91 5.64
N ARG A 70 14.06 -5.15 5.17
CA ARG A 70 13.38 -6.37 5.68
C ARG A 70 13.78 -6.80 7.07
N GLU A 71 14.83 -6.22 7.62
CA GLU A 71 15.21 -6.35 9.03
C GLU A 71 14.19 -5.71 9.99
N VAL A 72 13.27 -4.89 9.44
CA VAL A 72 12.20 -4.21 10.17
C VAL A 72 10.84 -4.73 9.69
N PRO A 73 9.86 -5.01 10.56
CA PRO A 73 8.51 -5.39 10.17
C PRO A 73 7.87 -4.35 9.24
N LEU A 74 7.09 -4.78 8.24
CA LEU A 74 6.55 -3.89 7.19
C LEU A 74 5.71 -2.74 7.78
N ALA A 75 4.87 -3.01 8.78
CA ALA A 75 4.11 -1.97 9.47
C ALA A 75 5.01 -0.90 10.11
N SER A 76 6.11 -1.31 10.75
CA SER A 76 7.10 -0.38 11.32
C SER A 76 7.84 0.38 10.22
N ARG A 77 8.10 -0.24 9.05
CA ARG A 77 8.65 0.46 7.87
C ARG A 77 7.71 1.54 7.38
N MET A 78 6.40 1.29 7.32
CA MET A 78 5.40 2.28 6.94
C MET A 78 5.44 3.50 7.86
N MET A 79 5.50 3.30 9.18
CA MET A 79 5.65 4.38 10.16
C MET A 79 6.98 5.14 9.98
N GLY A 80 8.07 4.42 9.73
CA GLY A 80 9.38 5.01 9.43
C GLY A 80 9.37 5.88 8.17
N ILE A 81 8.73 5.40 7.08
CA ILE A 81 8.57 6.15 5.83
C ILE A 81 7.73 7.41 6.07
N ARG A 82 6.64 7.28 6.84
CA ARG A 82 5.83 8.44 7.23
C ARG A 82 6.67 9.51 7.94
N ALA A 83 7.48 9.12 8.91
CA ALA A 83 8.36 10.06 9.62
C ALA A 83 9.37 10.75 8.69
N ALA A 84 9.96 10.00 7.75
CA ALA A 84 10.89 10.55 6.77
C ALA A 84 10.22 11.55 5.83
N LEU A 85 8.97 11.31 5.41
CA LEU A 85 8.21 12.19 4.54
C LEU A 85 7.68 13.43 5.27
N VAL A 86 7.25 13.29 6.52
CA VAL A 86 6.88 14.45 7.37
C VAL A 86 8.10 15.36 7.59
N LEU A 87 9.28 14.78 7.79
CA LEU A 87 10.51 15.56 7.89
C LEU A 87 10.83 16.30 6.58
N GLU A 88 10.61 15.67 5.42
CA GLU A 88 10.83 16.29 4.11
C GLU A 88 9.95 17.54 3.90
N GLU A 89 8.77 17.59 4.48
CA GLU A 89 7.87 18.75 4.38
C GLU A 89 8.42 20.01 5.05
N SER A 90 9.32 19.87 6.01
CA SER A 90 10.00 21.02 6.66
C SER A 90 11.08 21.68 5.79
N GLY A 91 11.35 21.15 4.60
CA GLY A 91 12.34 21.61 3.62
C GLY A 91 13.19 20.44 3.11
N HIS A 92 13.93 20.68 2.03
CA HIS A 92 14.76 19.63 1.43
C HIS A 92 15.70 18.98 2.42
N GLN A 93 15.58 17.68 2.55
CA GLN A 93 16.35 16.86 3.46
C GLN A 93 17.40 16.02 2.73
N THR A 94 18.49 15.72 3.42
CA THR A 94 19.46 14.75 2.91
C THR A 94 18.92 13.33 3.04
N SER A 95 19.41 12.41 2.22
CA SER A 95 19.10 10.98 2.38
C SER A 95 19.44 10.47 3.79
N GLU A 96 20.55 10.95 4.36
CA GLU A 96 20.97 10.58 5.72
C GLU A 96 19.95 11.01 6.78
N SER A 97 19.44 12.27 6.72
CA SER A 97 18.42 12.74 7.65
C SER A 97 17.11 11.99 7.52
N ARG A 98 16.67 11.68 6.29
CA ARG A 98 15.49 10.83 6.06
C ARG A 98 15.66 9.44 6.66
N TRP A 99 16.82 8.82 6.44
CA TRP A 99 17.12 7.51 7.02
C TRP A 99 17.23 7.53 8.54
N ALA A 100 17.71 8.64 9.13
CA ALA A 100 17.73 8.81 10.58
C ALA A 100 16.30 8.88 11.14
N ALA A 101 15.40 9.65 10.53
CA ALA A 101 14.00 9.74 10.89
C ALA A 101 13.30 8.38 10.75
N PHE A 102 13.50 7.70 9.62
CA PHE A 102 13.00 6.35 9.38
C PHE A 102 13.40 5.38 10.50
N ARG A 103 14.71 5.29 10.80
CA ARG A 103 15.21 4.36 11.82
C ARG A 103 14.72 4.70 13.22
N ALA A 104 14.54 5.99 13.53
CA ALA A 104 14.01 6.40 14.82
C ALA A 104 12.56 5.97 15.00
N ALA A 105 11.70 6.27 14.02
CA ALA A 105 10.27 5.93 14.06
C ALA A 105 10.02 4.41 13.94
N ALA A 106 10.77 3.72 13.10
CA ALA A 106 10.64 2.27 12.93
C ALA A 106 10.99 1.44 14.17
N LYS A 107 11.69 2.04 15.14
CA LYS A 107 11.98 1.41 16.46
C LYS A 107 10.86 1.64 17.47
N VAL A 108 9.97 2.58 17.22
CA VAL A 108 8.83 2.83 18.09
C VAL A 108 7.85 1.66 17.96
N ALA A 109 7.39 1.14 19.07
CA ALA A 109 6.41 0.07 19.05
C ALA A 109 5.11 0.58 18.42
N ILE A 110 4.56 -0.21 17.50
CA ILE A 110 3.20 0.05 16.99
C ILE A 110 2.23 0.00 18.17
N PRO A 111 1.28 0.94 18.27
CA PRO A 111 0.31 0.94 19.36
C PRO A 111 -0.38 -0.42 19.53
N PRO A 112 -0.77 -0.80 20.75
CA PRO A 112 -1.57 -1.99 20.97
C PRO A 112 -2.80 -1.99 20.05
N ALA A 113 -3.13 -3.16 19.51
CA ALA A 113 -4.16 -3.27 18.49
C ALA A 113 -5.55 -2.89 19.01
N ASP A 114 -6.12 -1.84 18.49
CA ASP A 114 -7.55 -1.53 18.58
C ASP A 114 -8.25 -2.05 17.32
N TRP A 115 -8.71 -3.29 17.38
CA TRP A 115 -9.34 -3.95 16.25
C TRP A 115 -10.68 -3.34 15.85
N ALA A 116 -11.41 -2.73 16.80
CA ALA A 116 -12.65 -2.04 16.50
C ALA A 116 -12.38 -0.76 15.69
N LEU A 117 -11.38 0.03 16.09
CA LEU A 117 -10.95 1.20 15.35
C LEU A 117 -10.44 0.82 13.94
N ARG A 118 -9.61 -0.22 13.83
CA ARG A 118 -9.11 -0.74 12.53
C ARG A 118 -10.25 -1.13 11.59
N ALA A 119 -11.21 -1.88 12.10
CA ALA A 119 -12.38 -2.29 11.32
C ALA A 119 -13.24 -1.09 10.88
N ASN A 120 -13.43 -0.10 11.75
CA ASN A 120 -14.17 1.10 11.42
C ASN A 120 -13.49 1.92 10.31
N ILE A 121 -12.20 2.18 10.44
CA ILE A 121 -11.44 2.93 9.43
C ILE A 121 -11.44 2.20 8.09
N LEU A 122 -11.15 0.89 8.10
CA LEU A 122 -11.17 0.08 6.88
C LEU A 122 -12.55 0.10 6.22
N ARG A 123 -13.63 0.00 7.02
CA ARG A 123 -15.01 0.11 6.53
C ARG A 123 -15.26 1.46 5.86
N THR A 124 -14.87 2.56 6.51
CA THR A 124 -15.04 3.92 5.97
C THR A 124 -14.33 4.09 4.64
N LEU A 125 -13.06 3.68 4.56
CA LEU A 125 -12.30 3.75 3.31
C LEU A 125 -12.92 2.89 2.20
N MET A 126 -13.41 1.68 2.52
CA MET A 126 -14.07 0.82 1.53
C MET A 126 -15.42 1.38 1.07
N GLU A 127 -16.24 1.89 1.99
CA GLU A 127 -17.54 2.45 1.66
C GLU A 127 -17.41 3.70 0.77
N GLU A 128 -16.50 4.60 1.09
CA GLU A 128 -16.38 5.86 0.37
C GLU A 128 -15.58 5.77 -0.94
N LEU A 129 -14.63 4.83 -1.03
CA LEU A 129 -13.67 4.83 -2.14
C LEU A 129 -13.78 3.62 -3.07
N LEU A 130 -14.36 2.52 -2.64
CA LEU A 130 -14.35 1.27 -3.39
C LEU A 130 -15.73 0.72 -3.75
N ALA A 131 -16.74 0.94 -2.89
CA ALA A 131 -18.05 0.31 -3.03
C ALA A 131 -18.75 0.62 -4.35
N ASP A 132 -18.60 1.83 -4.87
CA ASP A 132 -19.23 2.29 -6.11
C ASP A 132 -18.32 2.13 -7.35
N THR A 133 -17.15 1.52 -7.22
CA THR A 133 -16.26 1.32 -8.36
C THR A 133 -16.62 0.05 -9.14
N ILE A 134 -16.45 0.09 -10.47
CA ILE A 134 -16.77 -1.04 -11.35
C ILE A 134 -15.94 -2.28 -10.99
N SER A 135 -14.65 -2.10 -10.66
CA SER A 135 -13.74 -3.21 -10.39
C SER A 135 -13.83 -3.77 -8.98
N MET A 136 -14.13 -2.93 -7.98
CA MET A 136 -14.14 -3.34 -6.57
C MET A 136 -15.54 -3.44 -5.95
N GLY A 137 -16.58 -2.90 -6.58
CA GLY A 137 -17.92 -2.84 -6.00
C GLY A 137 -18.48 -4.22 -5.58
N GLY A 138 -18.26 -5.26 -6.38
CA GLY A 138 -18.64 -6.64 -6.03
C GLY A 138 -17.86 -7.17 -4.83
N ILE A 139 -16.54 -7.00 -4.82
CA ILE A 139 -15.65 -7.44 -3.74
C ILE A 139 -15.94 -6.66 -2.45
N ALA A 140 -16.14 -5.35 -2.55
CA ALA A 140 -16.51 -4.51 -1.42
C ALA A 140 -17.87 -4.93 -0.82
N ALA A 141 -18.85 -5.30 -1.65
CA ALA A 141 -20.14 -5.79 -1.20
C ALA A 141 -20.05 -7.10 -0.39
N GLU A 142 -19.07 -7.95 -0.70
CA GLU A 142 -18.80 -9.18 0.07
C GLU A 142 -18.06 -8.89 1.39
N ILE A 143 -17.12 -7.96 1.38
CA ILE A 143 -16.27 -7.62 2.54
C ILE A 143 -17.01 -6.73 3.57
N LEU A 144 -17.76 -5.73 3.12
CA LEU A 144 -18.38 -4.73 3.99
C LEU A 144 -19.29 -5.32 5.09
N PRO A 145 -20.06 -6.39 4.84
CA PRO A 145 -20.83 -7.03 5.92
C PRO A 145 -19.98 -7.52 7.09
N LEU A 146 -18.71 -7.93 6.86
CA LEU A 146 -17.79 -8.36 7.91
C LEU A 146 -17.26 -7.19 8.76
N LEU A 147 -17.27 -6.00 8.19
CA LEU A 147 -16.80 -4.75 8.85
C LEU A 147 -17.94 -3.97 9.53
N ARG A 148 -19.17 -4.47 9.47
CA ARG A 148 -20.35 -3.86 10.08
C ARG A 148 -20.76 -4.62 11.34
N GLY A 149 -21.26 -3.89 12.32
CA GLY A 149 -21.74 -4.46 13.56
C GLY A 149 -20.70 -4.49 14.68
N GLU A 150 -21.18 -4.87 15.87
CA GLU A 150 -20.40 -4.82 17.14
C GLU A 150 -19.18 -5.77 17.15
N GLN A 151 -19.21 -6.82 16.35
CA GLN A 151 -18.14 -7.83 16.32
C GLN A 151 -17.12 -7.60 15.18
N ALA A 152 -17.22 -6.53 14.41
CA ALA A 152 -16.35 -6.27 13.26
C ALA A 152 -14.85 -6.34 13.62
N GLY A 153 -14.46 -5.78 14.76
CA GLY A 153 -13.08 -5.85 15.24
C GLY A 153 -12.62 -7.28 15.53
N ALA A 154 -13.46 -8.10 16.17
CA ALA A 154 -13.13 -9.50 16.45
C ALA A 154 -13.04 -10.33 15.17
N VAL A 155 -13.92 -10.08 14.20
CA VAL A 155 -13.90 -10.73 12.89
C VAL A 155 -12.59 -10.38 12.14
N LEU A 156 -12.23 -9.10 12.08
CA LEU A 156 -10.99 -8.66 11.44
C LEU A 156 -9.76 -9.26 12.13
N GLN A 157 -9.73 -9.30 13.46
CA GLN A 157 -8.65 -9.91 14.23
C GLN A 157 -8.49 -11.40 13.91
N GLN A 158 -9.58 -12.13 13.92
CA GLN A 158 -9.57 -13.56 13.59
C GLN A 158 -9.10 -13.78 12.15
N ALA A 159 -9.66 -13.05 11.20
CA ALA A 159 -9.27 -13.13 9.79
C ALA A 159 -7.78 -12.83 9.58
N ALA A 160 -7.23 -11.81 10.25
CA ALA A 160 -5.81 -11.47 10.17
C ALA A 160 -4.93 -12.59 10.71
N GLY A 161 -5.32 -13.24 11.81
CA GLY A 161 -4.61 -14.40 12.38
C GLY A 161 -4.62 -15.61 11.44
N THR A 162 -5.77 -15.95 10.87
CA THR A 162 -5.92 -17.03 9.89
C THR A 162 -5.08 -16.75 8.64
N PHE A 163 -5.20 -15.56 8.08
CA PHE A 163 -4.43 -15.16 6.90
C PHE A 163 -2.92 -15.24 7.12
N GLN A 164 -2.42 -14.80 8.27
CA GLN A 164 -1.00 -14.88 8.58
C GLN A 164 -0.51 -16.34 8.71
N ALA A 165 -1.34 -17.22 9.24
CA ALA A 165 -1.01 -18.64 9.35
C ALA A 165 -0.99 -19.36 7.99
N ASP A 166 -1.98 -19.07 7.14
CA ASP A 166 -2.15 -19.73 5.84
C ASP A 166 -1.20 -19.17 4.77
N THR A 167 -0.83 -17.87 4.88
CA THR A 167 -0.05 -17.16 3.86
C THR A 167 1.16 -16.44 4.48
N PRO A 168 2.13 -17.16 5.09
CA PRO A 168 3.24 -16.55 5.83
C PRO A 168 4.12 -15.63 4.97
N ASP A 169 4.24 -15.91 3.68
CA ASP A 169 5.06 -15.15 2.73
C ASP A 169 4.33 -13.93 2.13
N TRP A 170 3.06 -13.73 2.46
CA TRP A 170 2.25 -12.63 1.91
C TRP A 170 2.82 -11.23 2.15
N MET A 171 3.50 -11.05 3.29
CA MET A 171 4.12 -9.76 3.62
C MET A 171 5.17 -9.34 2.59
N ILE A 172 5.84 -10.31 1.97
CA ILE A 172 6.81 -10.07 0.91
C ILE A 172 6.10 -9.55 -0.34
N GLY A 173 4.93 -10.14 -0.65
CA GLY A 173 4.13 -9.68 -1.77
C GLY A 173 3.55 -8.30 -1.58
N THR A 174 3.05 -8.04 -0.41
CA THR A 174 2.57 -6.70 -0.06
C THR A 174 3.69 -5.66 -0.22
N GLU A 175 4.89 -5.94 0.28
CA GLU A 175 6.06 -5.08 0.08
C GLU A 175 6.30 -4.82 -1.41
N GLN A 176 6.29 -5.87 -2.23
CA GLN A 176 6.58 -5.76 -3.66
C GLN A 176 5.52 -4.95 -4.41
N LEU A 177 4.25 -5.14 -4.06
CA LEU A 177 3.14 -4.36 -4.62
C LEU A 177 3.28 -2.88 -4.26
N MET A 178 3.54 -2.56 -2.98
CA MET A 178 3.76 -1.18 -2.52
C MET A 178 4.98 -0.53 -3.17
N VAL A 179 6.08 -1.30 -3.35
CA VAL A 179 7.26 -0.78 -4.06
C VAL A 179 6.96 -0.48 -5.53
N ASN A 180 6.18 -1.35 -6.21
CA ASN A 180 5.77 -1.08 -7.59
C ASN A 180 4.92 0.18 -7.66
N HIS A 181 3.93 0.31 -6.78
CA HIS A 181 3.08 1.48 -6.70
C HIS A 181 3.91 2.78 -6.54
N VAL A 182 4.77 2.85 -5.53
CA VAL A 182 5.70 4.00 -5.31
C VAL A 182 6.52 4.31 -6.55
N PHE A 183 6.97 3.27 -7.27
CA PHE A 183 7.82 3.44 -8.45
C PHE A 183 7.02 3.99 -9.64
N TYR A 184 5.83 3.44 -9.92
CA TYR A 184 5.04 3.81 -11.10
C TYR A 184 4.30 5.13 -10.94
N GLU A 185 3.79 5.45 -9.75
CA GLU A 185 3.01 6.66 -9.52
C GLU A 185 3.84 7.95 -9.42
N GLY A 186 5.17 7.85 -9.49
CA GLY A 186 6.02 9.03 -9.35
C GLY A 186 6.02 9.61 -7.93
N PHE A 187 5.71 8.77 -6.96
CA PHE A 187 5.62 9.11 -5.55
C PHE A 187 6.86 9.90 -5.04
N PRO A 188 6.70 10.87 -4.13
CA PRO A 188 5.45 11.35 -3.52
C PRO A 188 4.74 12.45 -4.32
N TYR A 189 5.33 12.95 -5.39
CA TYR A 189 4.85 14.07 -6.20
C TYR A 189 4.16 13.60 -7.49
N GLY A 190 3.40 12.51 -7.44
CA GLY A 190 2.70 11.93 -8.57
C GLY A 190 1.69 12.87 -9.24
N THR A 191 0.65 12.31 -9.84
CA THR A 191 -0.34 13.04 -10.64
C THR A 191 -1.05 14.16 -9.87
N HIS A 192 -1.15 14.04 -8.55
CA HIS A 192 -1.86 14.98 -7.68
C HIS A 192 -0.95 15.98 -6.96
N GLN A 193 0.39 15.96 -7.20
CA GLN A 193 1.38 16.85 -6.59
C GLN A 193 1.22 16.98 -5.07
N GLU A 194 1.10 15.85 -4.41
CA GLU A 194 0.86 15.79 -2.98
C GLU A 194 2.03 16.39 -2.19
N ARG A 195 1.71 16.96 -1.04
CA ARG A 195 2.74 17.27 -0.05
C ARG A 195 3.30 15.97 0.51
N PRO A 196 4.62 15.89 0.83
CA PRO A 196 5.22 14.65 1.33
C PRO A 196 4.50 14.03 2.54
N ALA A 197 4.01 14.85 3.47
CA ALA A 197 3.26 14.37 4.63
C ALA A 197 1.89 13.77 4.24
N THR A 198 1.17 14.39 3.30
CA THR A 198 -0.10 13.87 2.76
C THR A 198 0.16 12.57 1.99
N ALA A 199 1.19 12.54 1.15
CA ALA A 199 1.59 11.32 0.43
C ALA A 199 1.93 10.16 1.38
N ALA A 200 2.48 10.47 2.57
CA ALA A 200 2.73 9.45 3.59
C ALA A 200 1.44 8.86 4.15
N VAL A 201 0.41 9.69 4.39
CA VAL A 201 -0.91 9.22 4.83
C VAL A 201 -1.58 8.40 3.73
N SER A 202 -1.54 8.87 2.48
CA SER A 202 -2.02 8.14 1.30
C SER A 202 -1.41 6.73 1.24
N LEU A 203 -0.08 6.64 1.30
CA LEU A 203 0.64 5.36 1.22
C LEU A 203 0.27 4.40 2.37
N CYS A 204 0.09 4.92 3.60
CA CYS A 204 -0.35 4.12 4.73
C CYS A 204 -1.80 3.63 4.57
N ALA A 205 -2.69 4.47 4.04
CA ALA A 205 -4.07 4.10 3.76
C ALA A 205 -4.16 3.03 2.65
N GLU A 206 -3.38 3.19 1.57
CA GLU A 206 -3.28 2.21 0.49
C GLU A 206 -2.78 0.85 0.99
N TYR A 207 -1.75 0.86 1.82
CA TYR A 207 -1.26 -0.35 2.48
C TYR A 207 -2.34 -1.00 3.36
N ALA A 208 -3.05 -0.21 4.17
CA ALA A 208 -4.10 -0.71 5.05
C ALA A 208 -5.26 -1.34 4.27
N VAL A 209 -5.70 -0.69 3.19
CA VAL A 209 -6.78 -1.20 2.32
C VAL A 209 -6.32 -2.44 1.58
N LEU A 210 -5.09 -2.47 1.05
CA LEU A 210 -4.51 -3.65 0.42
C LEU A 210 -4.49 -4.83 1.39
N ARG A 211 -3.97 -4.62 2.59
CA ARG A 211 -3.87 -5.65 3.62
C ARG A 211 -5.26 -6.10 4.10
N GLY A 212 -6.15 -5.15 4.39
CA GLY A 212 -7.51 -5.44 4.83
C GLY A 212 -8.33 -6.20 3.79
N THR A 213 -8.23 -5.82 2.52
CA THR A 213 -8.86 -6.54 1.41
C THR A 213 -8.34 -7.98 1.33
N ALA A 214 -7.02 -8.17 1.37
CA ALA A 214 -6.42 -9.50 1.30
C ALA A 214 -6.88 -10.39 2.47
N VAL A 215 -6.84 -9.87 3.69
CA VAL A 215 -7.23 -10.58 4.91
C VAL A 215 -8.71 -11.00 4.88
N LEU A 216 -9.59 -10.06 4.57
CA LEU A 216 -11.04 -10.31 4.62
C LEU A 216 -11.52 -11.13 3.42
N TYR A 217 -10.93 -10.92 2.25
CA TYR A 217 -11.28 -11.71 1.08
C TYR A 217 -10.82 -13.15 1.19
N HIS A 218 -9.64 -13.40 1.76
CA HIS A 218 -9.17 -14.75 2.09
C HIS A 218 -10.08 -15.47 3.11
N GLN A 219 -10.67 -14.73 4.05
CA GLN A 219 -11.65 -15.28 4.99
C GLN A 219 -12.93 -15.80 4.29
N LEU A 220 -13.31 -15.16 3.17
CA LEU A 220 -14.51 -15.51 2.40
C LEU A 220 -14.22 -16.58 1.34
N HIS A 221 -13.01 -16.57 0.78
CA HIS A 221 -12.62 -17.39 -0.34
C HIS A 221 -11.31 -18.12 -0.04
N THR A 222 -11.33 -19.44 -0.11
CA THR A 222 -10.12 -20.29 0.09
C THR A 222 -9.34 -20.50 -1.20
N ASP A 223 -9.85 -20.03 -2.34
CA ASP A 223 -9.19 -20.12 -3.64
C ASP A 223 -8.16 -18.99 -3.79
N GLU A 224 -6.91 -19.39 -4.02
CA GLU A 224 -5.81 -18.47 -4.25
C GLU A 224 -6.04 -17.56 -5.47
N THR A 225 -6.69 -18.08 -6.53
CA THR A 225 -7.01 -17.31 -7.73
C THR A 225 -7.96 -16.16 -7.41
N ALA A 226 -8.95 -16.39 -6.55
CA ALA A 226 -9.89 -15.35 -6.14
C ALA A 226 -9.20 -14.21 -5.41
N LEU A 227 -8.20 -14.52 -4.56
CA LEU A 227 -7.39 -13.50 -3.88
C LEU A 227 -6.58 -12.67 -4.88
N VAL A 228 -5.97 -13.32 -5.88
CA VAL A 228 -5.24 -12.63 -6.96
C VAL A 228 -6.14 -11.65 -7.69
N ASP A 229 -7.32 -12.10 -8.10
CA ASP A 229 -8.30 -11.28 -8.82
C ASP A 229 -8.76 -10.07 -7.99
N ALA A 230 -8.99 -10.28 -6.69
CA ALA A 230 -9.36 -9.19 -5.78
C ALA A 230 -8.26 -8.13 -5.65
N ILE A 231 -7.01 -8.55 -5.52
CA ILE A 231 -5.87 -7.64 -5.43
C ILE A 231 -5.63 -6.92 -6.76
N ALA A 232 -5.76 -7.61 -7.90
CA ALA A 232 -5.68 -7.00 -9.22
C ALA A 232 -6.77 -5.95 -9.44
N ALA A 233 -8.02 -6.24 -8.99
CA ALA A 233 -9.12 -5.30 -9.04
C ALA A 233 -8.87 -4.05 -8.18
N LEU A 234 -8.33 -4.23 -6.97
CA LEU A 234 -7.96 -3.13 -6.08
C LEU A 234 -6.87 -2.23 -6.69
N PHE A 235 -5.78 -2.82 -7.21
CA PHE A 235 -4.71 -2.04 -7.84
C PHE A 235 -5.20 -1.27 -9.06
N ARG A 236 -6.15 -1.82 -9.81
CA ARG A 236 -6.78 -1.10 -10.93
C ARG A 236 -7.48 0.19 -10.47
N VAL A 237 -8.10 0.19 -9.29
CA VAL A 237 -8.66 1.42 -8.71
C VAL A 237 -7.55 2.33 -8.21
N MET A 238 -6.60 1.81 -7.44
CA MET A 238 -5.52 2.60 -6.83
C MET A 238 -4.68 3.34 -7.88
N GLU A 239 -4.36 2.70 -9.00
CA GLU A 239 -3.48 3.26 -10.04
C GLU A 239 -4.19 4.06 -11.13
N HIS A 240 -5.52 3.90 -11.28
CA HIS A 240 -6.30 4.63 -12.30
C HIS A 240 -7.23 5.70 -11.71
N SER A 241 -7.15 5.97 -10.42
CA SER A 241 -7.93 7.00 -9.76
C SER A 241 -7.06 7.81 -8.80
N ALA A 242 -7.64 8.84 -8.21
CA ALA A 242 -7.01 9.59 -7.11
C ALA A 242 -7.19 8.86 -5.76
N PHE A 243 -7.13 7.53 -5.72
CA PHE A 243 -7.46 6.74 -4.55
C PHE A 243 -6.66 7.15 -3.32
N GLY A 244 -5.33 7.19 -3.40
CA GLY A 244 -4.47 7.56 -2.27
C GLY A 244 -4.76 8.96 -1.73
N TRP A 245 -4.88 9.94 -2.64
CA TRP A 245 -5.27 11.31 -2.27
C TRP A 245 -6.64 11.34 -1.57
N ASN A 246 -7.65 10.71 -2.14
CA ASN A 246 -8.99 10.66 -1.55
C ASN A 246 -8.97 9.96 -0.20
N ALA A 247 -8.19 8.90 -0.03
CA ALA A 247 -8.03 8.20 1.24
C ALA A 247 -7.42 9.11 2.32
N ALA A 248 -6.39 9.89 1.98
CA ALA A 248 -5.82 10.86 2.90
C ALA A 248 -6.86 11.94 3.29
N VAL A 249 -7.62 12.46 2.32
CA VAL A 249 -8.70 13.44 2.58
C VAL A 249 -9.79 12.86 3.49
N VAL A 250 -10.19 11.61 3.28
CA VAL A 250 -11.16 10.91 4.16
C VAL A 250 -10.61 10.84 5.58
N LEU A 251 -9.37 10.36 5.76
CA LEU A 251 -8.76 10.24 7.08
C LEU A 251 -8.56 11.61 7.76
N GLU A 252 -8.18 12.64 7.02
CA GLU A 252 -8.08 14.01 7.56
C GLU A 252 -9.45 14.54 8.01
N ARG A 253 -10.50 14.34 7.22
CA ARG A 253 -11.86 14.77 7.52
C ARG A 253 -12.43 14.09 8.78
N GLU A 254 -12.17 12.80 8.95
CA GLU A 254 -12.59 12.02 10.11
C GLU A 254 -11.70 12.26 11.35
N GLY A 255 -10.64 13.07 11.23
CA GLY A 255 -9.67 13.30 12.31
C GLY A 255 -8.72 12.10 12.55
N GLU A 256 -8.62 11.18 11.60
CA GLU A 256 -7.92 9.90 11.70
C GLU A 256 -6.53 9.91 11.02
N ALA A 257 -6.04 11.08 10.58
CA ALA A 257 -4.70 11.20 9.97
C ALA A 257 -3.56 11.30 11.01
N GLY A 258 -3.87 11.26 12.30
CA GLY A 258 -2.90 11.31 13.39
C GLY A 258 -1.97 10.10 13.43
N GLU A 259 -0.80 10.27 14.06
CA GLU A 259 0.24 9.22 14.09
C GLU A 259 -0.24 7.94 14.77
N ASP A 260 -0.96 8.06 15.88
CA ASP A 260 -1.48 6.90 16.64
C ASP A 260 -2.50 6.12 15.81
N VAL A 261 -3.37 6.81 15.08
CA VAL A 261 -4.39 6.18 14.23
C VAL A 261 -3.76 5.54 13.01
N ILE A 262 -2.81 6.23 12.36
CA ILE A 262 -2.03 5.64 11.26
C ILE A 262 -1.28 4.39 11.74
N GLY A 263 -0.71 4.42 12.95
CA GLY A 263 -0.11 3.24 13.58
C GLY A 263 -1.10 2.07 13.75
N GLN A 264 -2.38 2.35 14.03
CA GLN A 264 -3.42 1.32 14.07
C GLN A 264 -3.65 0.69 12.70
N ILE A 265 -3.89 1.49 11.66
CA ILE A 265 -4.27 0.95 10.35
C ILE A 265 -3.14 0.19 9.65
N VAL A 266 -1.89 0.59 9.82
CA VAL A 266 -0.75 -0.17 9.27
C VAL A 266 -0.46 -1.46 10.06
N GLY A 267 -1.07 -1.65 11.20
CA GLY A 267 -0.95 -2.85 12.03
C GLY A 267 -1.97 -3.96 11.74
N ILE A 268 -2.82 -3.82 10.68
CA ILE A 268 -3.82 -4.83 10.27
C ILE A 268 -3.18 -6.16 9.87
#